data_3135d4199715f2d1308292a8c1cc0913
#
_entry.id   3135d4199715f2d1308292a8c1cc0913
#
_cell.length_a   1.000
_cell.length_b   1.000
_cell.length_c   1.000
_cell.angle_alpha   90.00
_cell.angle_beta   90.00
_cell.angle_gamma   90.00
#
_symmetry.space_group_name_H-M   'P 1'
#
loop_
_entity.id
_entity.type
_entity.pdbx_description
1 polymer ?
#
loop_
_entity_poly.entity_id
_entity_poly.type
_entity_poly.pdbx_seq_one_letter_code
_entity_poly.pdbx_strand_id
1 'polypeptide(L)'
;MNEFYRAKFNELFAEFTRYLIEHPEFAGQIPDGAEVVLLDGRDTEYNRYMLDAIRAAPPEHPVVYVEVGELAPVRSRLRNPRVLQTPAAYAMA
;
A
#
# COMPACT_ATOMS: atom_id res chain seq x y z
N MET A 1 -5.76 -8.33 14.43
CA MET A 1 -4.70 -7.38 14.08
C MET A 1 -4.98 -6.04 14.76
N ASN A 2 -3.94 -5.40 15.27
CA ASN A 2 -4.03 -4.07 15.84
C ASN A 2 -4.48 -3.08 14.76
N GLU A 3 -5.46 -2.22 15.05
CA GLU A 3 -6.00 -1.29 14.07
C GLU A 3 -4.94 -0.34 13.51
N PHE A 4 -3.99 0.06 14.35
CA PHE A 4 -2.91 0.93 13.92
C PHE A 4 -2.04 0.26 12.85
N TYR A 5 -1.68 -0.99 13.07
CA TYR A 5 -0.88 -1.73 12.09
C TYR A 5 -1.69 -2.15 10.88
N ARG A 6 -2.99 -2.35 11.05
CA ARG A 6 -3.86 -2.64 9.91
C ARG A 6 -3.93 -1.44 8.97
N ALA A 7 -4.07 -0.24 9.51
CA ALA A 7 -4.09 0.97 8.70
C ALA A 7 -2.79 1.14 7.95
N LYS A 8 -1.66 0.89 8.62
CA LYS A 8 -0.35 0.97 7.98
C LYS A 8 -0.20 -0.08 6.88
N PHE A 9 -0.62 -1.31 7.15
CA PHE A 9 -0.56 -2.37 6.15
C PHE A 9 -1.39 -2.01 4.92
N ASN A 10 -2.59 -1.49 5.12
CA ASN A 10 -3.47 -1.10 4.01
C ASN A 10 -2.84 0.01 3.18
N GLU A 11 -2.20 0.98 3.82
CA GLU A 11 -1.52 2.05 3.11
C GLU A 11 -0.36 1.51 2.27
N LEU A 12 0.49 0.69 2.86
CA LEU A 12 1.61 0.09 2.15
C LEU A 12 1.15 -0.78 0.99
N PHE A 13 0.09 -1.56 1.21
CA PHE A 13 -0.43 -2.46 0.19
C PHE A 13 -1.01 -1.68 -0.99
N ALA A 14 -1.75 -0.61 -0.72
CA ALA A 14 -2.31 0.23 -1.77
C ALA A 14 -1.19 0.87 -2.61
N GLU A 15 -0.16 1.39 -1.96
CA GLU A 15 0.95 1.99 -2.66
C GLU A 15 1.77 0.95 -3.43
N PHE A 16 1.95 -0.23 -2.86
CA PHE A 16 2.64 -1.31 -3.54
C PHE A 16 1.89 -1.73 -4.80
N THR A 17 0.56 -1.82 -4.73
CA THR A 17 -0.25 -2.16 -5.89
C THR A 17 -0.09 -1.12 -7.01
N ARG A 18 -0.09 0.16 -6.66
CA ARG A 18 0.15 1.23 -7.63
C ARG A 18 1.54 1.11 -8.25
N TYR A 19 2.53 0.81 -7.42
CA TYR A 19 3.90 0.65 -7.90
C TYR A 19 4.00 -0.49 -8.91
N LEU A 20 3.36 -1.62 -8.65
CA LEU A 20 3.38 -2.75 -9.57
C LEU A 20 2.75 -2.41 -10.92
N ILE A 21 1.69 -1.62 -10.91
CA ILE A 21 1.04 -1.19 -12.16
C ILE A 21 1.98 -0.31 -12.96
N GLU A 22 2.72 0.57 -12.29
CA GLU A 22 3.64 1.48 -12.94
C GLU A 22 4.98 0.83 -13.33
N HIS A 23 5.33 -0.28 -12.66
CA HIS A 23 6.61 -0.97 -12.86
C HIS A 23 6.40 -2.47 -13.08
N PRO A 24 5.88 -2.85 -14.27
CA PRO A 24 5.62 -4.27 -14.52
C PRO A 24 6.87 -5.17 -14.40
N GLU A 25 8.03 -4.61 -14.65
CA GLU A 25 9.29 -5.36 -14.53
C GLU A 25 9.56 -5.77 -13.10
N PHE A 26 9.12 -4.96 -12.13
CA PHE A 26 9.25 -5.33 -10.72
C PHE A 26 8.28 -6.46 -10.36
N ALA A 27 7.08 -6.43 -10.91
CA ALA A 27 6.10 -7.48 -10.69
C ALA A 27 6.61 -8.84 -11.14
N GLY A 28 7.46 -8.86 -12.18
CA GLY A 28 8.07 -10.09 -12.67
C GLY A 28 9.03 -10.74 -11.69
N GLN A 29 9.46 -10.05 -10.65
CA GLN A 29 10.33 -10.62 -9.62
C GLN A 29 9.54 -11.38 -8.56
N ILE A 30 8.21 -11.28 -8.59
CA ILE A 30 7.35 -11.92 -7.59
C ILE A 30 6.78 -13.19 -8.21
N PRO A 31 7.08 -14.38 -7.65
CA PRO A 31 6.54 -15.63 -8.18
C PRO A 31 5.02 -15.67 -8.11
N ASP A 32 4.40 -16.31 -9.10
CA ASP A 32 2.96 -16.48 -9.09
C ASP A 32 2.53 -17.25 -7.85
N GLY A 33 1.44 -16.80 -7.24
CA GLY A 33 0.90 -17.45 -6.06
C GLY A 33 1.66 -17.20 -4.78
N ALA A 34 2.69 -16.34 -4.79
CA ALA A 34 3.42 -16.02 -3.58
C ALA A 34 2.61 -15.12 -2.65
N GLU A 35 2.79 -15.33 -1.36
CA GLU A 35 2.29 -14.43 -0.33
C GLU A 35 3.29 -13.30 -0.16
N VAL A 36 2.86 -12.05 -0.36
CA VAL A 36 3.74 -10.90 -0.23
C VAL A 36 3.61 -10.31 1.16
N VAL A 37 4.72 -10.19 1.86
CA VAL A 37 4.79 -9.54 3.16
C VAL A 37 5.51 -8.22 2.99
N LEU A 38 4.82 -7.12 3.26
CA LEU A 38 5.38 -5.78 3.12
C LEU A 38 5.99 -5.35 4.45
N LEU A 39 7.22 -4.93 4.40
CA LEU A 39 7.96 -4.43 5.56
C LEU A 39 8.35 -2.99 5.32
N ASP A 40 8.56 -2.26 6.41
CA ASP A 40 8.99 -0.86 6.35
C ASP A 40 10.38 -0.75 6.94
N GLY A 41 11.35 -0.39 6.13
CA GLY A 41 12.74 -0.28 6.57
C GLY A 41 12.97 0.70 7.72
N ARG A 42 11.98 1.54 8.03
CA ARG A 42 12.08 2.56 9.08
C ARG A 42 11.27 2.23 10.33
N ASP A 43 10.55 1.11 10.34
CA ASP A 43 9.64 0.80 11.45
C ASP A 43 9.88 -0.62 11.95
N THR A 44 10.81 -0.74 12.87
CA THR A 44 11.22 -2.02 13.41
C THR A 44 10.08 -2.73 14.15
N GLU A 45 9.25 -1.97 14.89
CA GLU A 45 8.15 -2.56 15.65
C GLU A 45 7.06 -3.13 14.74
N TYR A 46 6.72 -2.41 13.69
CA TYR A 46 5.78 -2.91 12.70
C TYR A 46 6.30 -4.19 12.04
N ASN A 47 7.56 -4.19 11.65
CA ASN A 47 8.17 -5.35 11.03
C ASN A 47 8.15 -6.56 11.94
N ARG A 48 8.47 -6.37 13.22
CA ARG A 48 8.43 -7.45 14.19
C ARG A 48 7.03 -8.02 14.32
N TYR A 49 6.03 -7.15 14.40
CA TYR A 49 4.64 -7.56 14.47
C TYR A 49 4.25 -8.43 13.27
N MET A 50 4.63 -7.99 12.07
CA MET A 50 4.30 -8.73 10.85
C MET A 50 5.01 -10.08 10.78
N LEU A 51 6.30 -10.11 11.14
CA LEU A 51 7.06 -11.36 11.12
C LEU A 51 6.56 -12.35 12.16
N ASP A 52 6.18 -11.86 13.34
CA ASP A 52 5.61 -12.72 14.38
C ASP A 52 4.27 -13.31 13.94
N ALA A 53 3.45 -12.53 13.25
CA ALA A 53 2.17 -13.02 12.72
C ALA A 53 2.38 -14.13 11.70
N ILE A 54 3.37 -13.99 10.83
CA ILE A 54 3.68 -15.01 9.83
C ILE A 54 4.17 -16.29 10.49
N ARG A 55 4.99 -16.18 11.54
CA ARG A 55 5.45 -17.36 12.30
C ARG A 55 4.32 -18.08 12.99
N ALA A 56 3.39 -17.30 13.56
CA ALA A 56 2.26 -17.87 14.30
C ALA A 56 1.27 -18.61 13.39
N ALA A 57 1.13 -18.14 12.14
CA ALA A 57 0.22 -18.74 11.18
C ALA A 57 0.89 -18.76 9.81
N PRO A 58 1.83 -19.69 9.58
CA PRO A 58 2.55 -19.73 8.31
C PRO A 58 1.60 -19.96 7.15
N PRO A 59 1.75 -19.17 6.07
CA PRO A 59 0.93 -19.37 4.88
C PRO A 59 1.32 -20.67 4.16
N GLU A 60 0.39 -21.20 3.38
CA GLU A 60 0.61 -22.41 2.59
C GLU A 60 1.40 -22.14 1.31
N HIS A 61 1.55 -20.88 0.96
CA HIS A 61 2.23 -20.47 -0.28
C HIS A 61 3.63 -19.94 0.05
N PRO A 62 4.53 -19.93 -0.94
CA PRO A 62 5.82 -19.30 -0.75
C PRO A 62 5.67 -17.85 -0.34
N VAL A 63 6.54 -17.40 0.55
CA VAL A 63 6.48 -16.03 1.07
C VAL A 63 7.59 -15.21 0.43
N VAL A 64 7.22 -14.02 -0.04
CA VAL A 64 8.17 -13.03 -0.55
C VAL A 64 8.09 -11.80 0.33
N TYR A 65 9.24 -11.37 0.83
CA TYR A 65 9.32 -10.17 1.66
C TYR A 65 9.74 -9.00 0.79
N VAL A 66 8.97 -7.91 0.85
CA VAL A 66 9.28 -6.70 0.12
C VAL A 66 9.47 -5.57 1.13
N GLU A 67 10.64 -4.99 1.14
CA GLU A 67 10.92 -3.85 2.01
C GLU A 67 10.61 -2.56 1.28
N VAL A 68 9.75 -1.75 1.89
CA VAL A 68 9.49 -0.40 1.41
C VAL A 68 10.53 0.51 2.06
N GLY A 69 11.37 1.14 1.25
CA GLY A 69 12.41 2.01 1.76
C GLY A 69 11.88 3.35 2.22
N GLU A 70 10.95 3.91 1.45
CA GLU A 70 10.45 5.24 1.71
C GLU A 70 9.12 5.45 0.99
N LEU A 71 8.21 6.15 1.66
CA LEU A 71 6.99 6.65 1.04
C LEU A 71 7.16 8.14 0.76
N ALA A 72 6.88 8.55 -0.46
CA ALA A 72 6.86 9.96 -0.77
C ALA A 72 5.72 10.65 0.02
N PRO A 73 5.85 11.95 0.30
CA PRO A 73 4.78 12.66 0.99
C PRO A 73 3.47 12.59 0.25
N VAL A 74 2.36 12.50 0.99
CA VAL A 74 1.03 12.53 0.41
C VAL A 74 0.80 13.91 -0.22
N ARG A 75 0.33 13.91 -1.45
CA ARG A 75 0.02 15.15 -2.17
C ARG A 75 -1.37 15.05 -2.76
N SER A 76 -2.02 16.22 -2.87
CA SER A 76 -3.30 16.28 -3.54
C SER A 76 -3.15 15.92 -5.01
N ARG A 77 -4.11 15.14 -5.52
CA ARG A 77 -4.17 14.79 -6.92
C ARG A 77 -5.15 15.69 -7.70
N LEU A 78 -5.65 16.73 -7.02
CA LEU A 78 -6.51 17.69 -7.69
C LEU A 78 -5.72 18.44 -8.75
N ARG A 79 -6.36 18.64 -9.89
CA ARG A 79 -5.83 19.48 -10.96
C ARG A 79 -6.86 20.54 -11.31
N ASN A 80 -6.40 21.80 -11.32
CA ASN A 80 -7.22 22.94 -11.75
C ASN A 80 -8.56 23.04 -11.04
N PRO A 81 -8.60 22.90 -9.68
CA PRO A 81 -9.85 23.13 -8.97
C PRO A 81 -10.27 24.60 -9.14
N ARG A 82 -11.55 24.84 -9.15
CA ARG A 82 -12.06 26.20 -9.22
C ARG A 82 -13.28 26.33 -8.33
N VAL A 83 -13.43 27.50 -7.74
CA VAL A 83 -14.59 27.81 -6.92
C VAL A 83 -15.68 28.38 -7.80
N LEU A 84 -16.87 27.79 -7.70
CA LEU A 84 -18.04 28.30 -8.40
C LEU A 84 -18.84 29.17 -7.45
N GLN A 85 -19.29 30.35 -7.93
CA GLN A 85 -20.15 31.21 -7.11
C GLN A 85 -21.50 30.57 -6.89
N THR A 86 -22.00 29.90 -7.92
CA THR A 86 -23.24 29.12 -7.83
C THR A 86 -23.04 27.80 -8.54
N PRO A 87 -23.68 26.70 -8.09
CA PRO A 87 -23.57 25.43 -8.78
C PRO A 87 -24.60 25.26 -9.89
N ALA A 88 -25.00 26.34 -10.52
CA ALA A 88 -26.10 26.33 -11.51
C ALA A 88 -25.88 25.34 -12.64
N ALA A 89 -24.63 25.16 -13.08
CA ALA A 89 -24.31 24.23 -14.15
C ALA A 89 -24.61 22.77 -13.77
N TYR A 90 -24.64 22.46 -12.48
CA TYR A 90 -24.90 21.10 -11.98
C TYR A 90 -26.33 20.92 -11.46
N ALA A 91 -27.07 22.01 -11.32
CA ALA A 91 -28.42 21.95 -10.78
C ALA A 91 -29.44 21.48 -11.81
N MET A 92 -29.05 21.39 -13.05
CA MET A 92 -29.89 21.00 -14.17
C MET A 92 -29.95 19.49 -14.41
N ALA A 93 -29.40 18.75 -13.55
CA ALA A 93 -29.33 17.29 -13.69
C ALA A 93 -30.70 16.64 -13.74
#